data_71459874d4da1210aeab03115ab64ae2
#
_entry.id   71459874d4da1210aeab03115ab64ae2
#
_cell.length_a   1.000
_cell.length_b   1.000
_cell.length_c   1.000
_cell.angle_alpha   90.00
_cell.angle_beta   90.00
_cell.angle_gamma   90.00
#
_symmetry.space_group_name_H-M   'P 1'
#
loop_
_entity.id
_entity.type
_entity.pdbx_description
1 polymer ?
#
loop_
_entity_poly.entity_id
_entity_poly.type
_entity_poly.pdbx_seq_one_letter_code
_entity_poly.pdbx_strand_id
1 'polypeptide(L)'
;MQMTFKHPAIAVFLLGLLSSGAIYAKSPVDDLKDYLAQPRDQRKELASQPFATQAISKDEAEQAKQLLWDDHVKMIKETRQKEWDDNAITIGEHTLKLKTKHVGEKPKDGWNLFISMHGGGNAPAEVNDQQWENQIQLYDPPNSLYIAPRAPTDTWNLWHEDHIDGLFTRLIEDAIVLDGVDPNHVYIMGYSAGGDGVYQLAPRMADSLAAASMMAGHPNDASPLGLRNLPFTIHVGALDDGYHRNDVAKQWGEKLDKLQKDDPQGYIHEVKLHEGRAHWMNREDAVAVDWMEKYTRNPLPDKVVWMQGNKPHDRFYWLSVPEKDAKKGQLIIASRDGQNITVEKTDGVTTFNLMLNDAMLDMDKPLTIHIGDKTVNAPVTRTIGVINETLSERGDPDLVFSAMVAVKVGE
;
A
#
# COMPACT_ATOMS: atom_id res chain seq x y z
N MET A 1 0.08 87.06 -63.40
CA MET A 1 1.14 86.40 -62.66
C MET A 1 0.45 85.69 -61.50
N GLN A 2 0.02 84.47 -61.72
CA GLN A 2 -0.73 83.66 -60.74
C GLN A 2 0.20 82.60 -60.17
N MET A 3 0.42 82.68 -58.88
CA MET A 3 1.15 81.63 -58.12
C MET A 3 0.21 80.52 -57.63
N THR A 4 0.43 79.36 -58.08
CA THR A 4 -0.28 78.13 -57.63
C THR A 4 0.50 77.49 -56.49
N PHE A 5 -0.11 77.38 -55.29
CA PHE A 5 0.36 76.66 -54.17
C PHE A 5 -0.06 75.15 -54.25
N LYS A 6 0.91 74.26 -54.28
CA LYS A 6 0.68 72.81 -54.18
C LYS A 6 0.71 72.42 -52.70
N HIS A 7 -0.34 71.81 -52.23
CA HIS A 7 -0.39 71.18 -50.89
C HIS A 7 0.16 69.72 -50.94
N PRO A 8 1.01 69.26 -50.00
CA PRO A 8 1.38 67.85 -49.93
C PRO A 8 0.32 67.07 -49.16
N ALA A 9 -0.10 65.92 -49.70
CA ALA A 9 -0.96 64.97 -49.07
C ALA A 9 -0.19 64.19 -47.97
N ILE A 10 -0.70 64.25 -46.74
CA ILE A 10 -0.20 63.45 -45.62
C ILE A 10 -0.89 62.08 -45.71
N ALA A 11 -0.10 61.04 -46.00
CA ALA A 11 -0.54 59.62 -45.86
C ALA A 11 -0.45 59.18 -44.39
N VAL A 12 -1.60 58.94 -43.76
CA VAL A 12 -1.69 58.36 -42.45
C VAL A 12 -1.56 56.83 -42.59
N PHE A 13 -0.41 56.25 -42.18
CA PHE A 13 -0.26 54.82 -42.04
C PHE A 13 -0.92 54.38 -40.71
N LEU A 14 -2.06 53.72 -40.79
CA LEU A 14 -2.60 52.96 -39.66
C LEU A 14 -1.73 51.70 -39.46
N LEU A 15 -0.87 51.69 -38.43
CA LEU A 15 -0.26 50.48 -37.93
C LEU A 15 -1.35 49.70 -37.19
N GLY A 16 -1.85 48.65 -37.81
CA GLY A 16 -2.67 47.65 -37.15
C GLY A 16 -1.80 46.87 -36.17
N LEU A 17 -1.99 47.06 -34.85
CA LEU A 17 -1.47 46.19 -33.81
C LEU A 17 -2.18 44.83 -33.93
N LEU A 18 -1.55 43.88 -34.62
CA LEU A 18 -1.87 42.47 -34.48
C LEU A 18 -1.41 42.05 -33.10
N SER A 19 -2.30 42.06 -32.10
CA SER A 19 -2.09 41.34 -30.86
C SER A 19 -2.08 39.85 -31.20
N SER A 20 -0.89 39.29 -31.39
CA SER A 20 -0.68 37.85 -31.34
C SER A 20 -0.99 37.40 -29.92
N GLY A 21 -2.25 37.08 -29.66
CA GLY A 21 -2.60 36.32 -28.47
C GLY A 21 -1.79 35.03 -28.51
N ALA A 22 -0.80 34.92 -27.64
CA ALA A 22 -0.14 33.63 -27.39
C ALA A 22 -1.26 32.69 -26.98
N ILE A 23 -1.64 31.75 -27.83
CA ILE A 23 -2.43 30.61 -27.45
C ILE A 23 -1.49 29.81 -26.53
N TYR A 24 -1.59 30.04 -25.21
CA TYR A 24 -0.94 29.20 -24.26
C TYR A 24 -1.52 27.79 -24.47
N ALA A 25 -0.69 26.85 -24.86
CA ALA A 25 -1.09 25.46 -24.90
C ALA A 25 -1.62 25.10 -23.50
N LYS A 26 -2.78 24.48 -23.46
CA LYS A 26 -3.43 24.04 -22.22
C LYS A 26 -2.51 23.09 -21.48
N SER A 27 -2.38 23.25 -20.16
CA SER A 27 -1.52 22.37 -19.39
C SER A 27 -2.11 20.96 -19.29
N PRO A 28 -1.28 19.90 -19.14
CA PRO A 28 -1.77 18.54 -18.91
C PRO A 28 -2.75 18.42 -17.73
N VAL A 29 -2.55 19.24 -16.69
CA VAL A 29 -3.45 19.29 -15.52
C VAL A 29 -4.80 19.94 -15.86
N ASP A 30 -4.83 20.93 -16.75
CA ASP A 30 -6.11 21.51 -17.19
C ASP A 30 -6.88 20.53 -18.09
N ASP A 31 -6.18 19.73 -18.90
CA ASP A 31 -6.82 18.64 -19.65
C ASP A 31 -7.34 17.53 -18.70
N LEU A 32 -6.62 17.23 -17.62
CA LEU A 32 -7.11 16.33 -16.57
C LEU A 32 -8.40 16.88 -15.92
N LYS A 33 -8.45 18.17 -15.57
CA LYS A 33 -9.67 18.78 -15.00
C LYS A 33 -10.87 18.63 -15.92
N ASP A 34 -10.70 18.91 -17.24
CA ASP A 34 -11.78 18.74 -18.21
C ASP A 34 -12.18 17.28 -18.40
N TYR A 35 -11.22 16.36 -18.33
CA TYR A 35 -11.49 14.92 -18.35
C TYR A 35 -12.31 14.51 -17.13
N LEU A 36 -11.93 14.95 -15.92
CA LEU A 36 -12.62 14.62 -14.67
C LEU A 36 -13.99 15.29 -14.55
N ALA A 37 -14.23 16.40 -15.25
CA ALA A 37 -15.54 17.07 -15.33
C ALA A 37 -16.57 16.26 -16.15
N GLN A 38 -16.14 15.32 -17.00
CA GLN A 38 -17.05 14.47 -17.76
C GLN A 38 -17.74 13.45 -16.83
N PRO A 39 -18.98 13.02 -17.12
CA PRO A 39 -19.60 11.90 -16.45
C PRO A 39 -18.70 10.66 -16.52
N ARG A 40 -18.56 9.92 -15.42
CA ARG A 40 -17.62 8.80 -15.31
C ARG A 40 -17.83 7.72 -16.35
N ASP A 41 -19.09 7.41 -16.67
CA ASP A 41 -19.49 6.44 -17.69
C ASP A 41 -19.19 6.86 -19.14
N GLN A 42 -18.84 8.14 -19.35
CA GLN A 42 -18.45 8.68 -20.66
C GLN A 42 -16.95 8.87 -20.80
N ARG A 43 -16.19 8.73 -19.72
CA ARG A 43 -14.73 8.86 -19.75
C ARG A 43 -14.11 7.66 -20.45
N LYS A 44 -13.24 7.92 -21.41
CA LYS A 44 -12.32 6.90 -21.92
C LYS A 44 -11.25 6.62 -20.87
N GLU A 45 -10.60 5.47 -20.97
CA GLU A 45 -9.48 5.12 -20.11
C GLU A 45 -8.44 6.25 -20.05
N LEU A 46 -8.04 6.67 -18.84
CA LEU A 46 -7.15 7.80 -18.64
C LEU A 46 -5.78 7.57 -19.29
N ALA A 47 -5.24 6.36 -19.19
CA ALA A 47 -3.96 5.98 -19.80
C ALA A 47 -3.94 6.18 -21.34
N SER A 48 -5.11 6.20 -22.00
CA SER A 48 -5.26 6.45 -23.44
C SER A 48 -5.29 7.94 -23.80
N GLN A 49 -5.34 8.83 -22.81
CA GLN A 49 -5.44 10.28 -23.06
C GLN A 49 -4.07 10.86 -23.41
N PRO A 50 -3.98 11.79 -24.39
CA PRO A 50 -2.70 12.38 -24.79
C PRO A 50 -1.94 13.08 -23.65
N PHE A 51 -2.65 13.65 -22.67
CA PHE A 51 -2.03 14.33 -21.53
C PHE A 51 -1.43 13.35 -20.50
N ALA A 52 -1.85 12.09 -20.50
CA ALA A 52 -1.42 11.10 -19.50
C ALA A 52 0.08 10.81 -19.53
N THR A 53 0.71 10.92 -20.71
CA THR A 53 2.15 10.63 -20.91
C THR A 53 3.01 11.87 -21.05
N GLN A 54 2.42 13.07 -21.00
CA GLN A 54 3.18 14.32 -21.08
C GLN A 54 3.93 14.56 -19.77
N ALA A 55 5.15 15.10 -19.91
CA ALA A 55 5.95 15.50 -18.77
C ALA A 55 5.27 16.68 -18.04
N ILE A 56 5.21 16.59 -16.73
CA ILE A 56 4.65 17.62 -15.85
C ILE A 56 5.67 18.08 -14.80
N SER A 57 5.51 19.30 -14.32
CA SER A 57 6.29 19.85 -13.23
C SER A 57 5.91 19.20 -11.88
N LYS A 58 6.70 19.47 -10.84
CA LYS A 58 6.41 19.03 -9.47
C LYS A 58 5.05 19.56 -8.98
N ASP A 59 4.78 20.85 -9.18
CA ASP A 59 3.52 21.47 -8.77
C ASP A 59 2.31 20.89 -9.51
N GLU A 60 2.47 20.59 -10.80
CA GLU A 60 1.44 19.94 -11.59
C GLU A 60 1.21 18.48 -11.15
N ALA A 61 2.27 17.76 -10.75
CA ALA A 61 2.14 16.41 -10.23
C ALA A 61 1.37 16.37 -8.91
N GLU A 62 1.62 17.33 -8.01
CA GLU A 62 0.87 17.43 -6.75
C GLU A 62 -0.60 17.80 -6.99
N GLN A 63 -0.88 18.75 -7.92
CA GLN A 63 -2.24 19.08 -8.32
C GLN A 63 -2.97 17.88 -8.95
N ALA A 64 -2.30 17.14 -9.84
CA ALA A 64 -2.87 15.95 -10.47
C ALA A 64 -3.17 14.84 -9.44
N LYS A 65 -2.25 14.61 -8.48
CA LYS A 65 -2.45 13.66 -7.36
C LYS A 65 -3.71 14.03 -6.58
N GLN A 66 -3.87 15.29 -6.19
CA GLN A 66 -5.03 15.74 -5.43
C GLN A 66 -6.34 15.57 -6.22
N LEU A 67 -6.37 15.98 -7.49
CA LEU A 67 -7.55 15.86 -8.35
C LEU A 67 -7.98 14.39 -8.53
N LEU A 68 -7.02 13.51 -8.76
CA LEU A 68 -7.27 12.07 -8.94
C LEU A 68 -7.72 11.41 -7.62
N TRP A 69 -7.12 11.81 -6.49
CA TRP A 69 -7.55 11.34 -5.18
C TRP A 69 -8.99 11.77 -4.86
N ASP A 70 -9.35 13.02 -5.11
CA ASP A 70 -10.72 13.52 -4.89
C ASP A 70 -11.75 12.78 -5.75
N ASP A 71 -11.41 12.48 -7.01
CA ASP A 71 -12.26 11.68 -7.89
C ASP A 71 -12.35 10.22 -7.43
N HIS A 72 -11.25 9.65 -6.95
CA HIS A 72 -11.21 8.29 -6.39
C HIS A 72 -12.08 8.17 -5.13
N VAL A 73 -11.95 9.10 -4.18
CA VAL A 73 -12.80 9.18 -2.98
C VAL A 73 -14.28 9.27 -3.35
N LYS A 74 -14.61 10.11 -4.34
CA LYS A 74 -15.99 10.24 -4.83
C LYS A 74 -16.50 8.90 -5.39
N MET A 75 -15.68 8.23 -6.19
CA MET A 75 -16.02 6.92 -6.78
C MET A 75 -16.32 5.89 -5.69
N ILE A 76 -15.46 5.77 -4.68
CA ILE A 76 -15.66 4.81 -3.58
C ILE A 76 -16.95 5.11 -2.82
N LYS A 77 -17.19 6.37 -2.46
CA LYS A 77 -18.43 6.79 -1.79
C LYS A 77 -19.69 6.47 -2.60
N GLU A 78 -19.65 6.63 -3.92
CA GLU A 78 -20.77 6.35 -4.81
C GLU A 78 -21.01 4.84 -5.01
N THR A 79 -19.96 4.03 -4.99
CA THR A 79 -20.05 2.61 -5.40
C THR A 79 -19.93 1.61 -4.26
N ARG A 80 -19.31 1.98 -3.13
CA ARG A 80 -18.98 1.05 -2.05
C ARG A 80 -19.62 1.40 -0.69
N GLN A 81 -20.27 2.58 -0.55
CA GLN A 81 -20.93 2.96 0.72
C GLN A 81 -21.90 1.88 1.20
N LYS A 82 -22.69 1.30 0.28
CA LYS A 82 -23.65 0.27 0.65
C LYS A 82 -23.01 -1.00 1.21
N GLU A 83 -21.91 -1.49 0.63
CA GLU A 83 -21.23 -2.68 1.16
C GLU A 83 -20.58 -2.41 2.53
N TRP A 84 -20.11 -1.18 2.75
CA TRP A 84 -19.61 -0.74 4.05
C TRP A 84 -20.73 -0.71 5.10
N ASP A 85 -21.88 -0.12 4.79
CA ASP A 85 -23.05 -0.07 5.67
C ASP A 85 -23.62 -1.47 5.96
N ASP A 86 -23.58 -2.38 4.98
CA ASP A 86 -24.00 -3.76 5.13
C ASP A 86 -22.98 -4.63 5.90
N ASN A 87 -21.79 -4.09 6.21
CA ASN A 87 -20.67 -4.82 6.83
C ASN A 87 -20.28 -6.09 6.05
N ALA A 88 -20.24 -6.02 4.72
CA ALA A 88 -19.96 -7.14 3.85
C ALA A 88 -19.28 -6.70 2.55
N ILE A 89 -18.01 -7.06 2.37
CA ILE A 89 -17.24 -6.78 1.16
C ILE A 89 -17.24 -8.01 0.27
N THR A 90 -17.64 -7.86 -0.99
CA THR A 90 -17.71 -8.98 -1.94
C THR A 90 -16.81 -8.73 -3.14
N ILE A 91 -15.90 -9.68 -3.43
CA ILE A 91 -15.08 -9.72 -4.64
C ILE A 91 -15.28 -11.09 -5.32
N GLY A 92 -15.83 -11.08 -6.53
CA GLY A 92 -16.17 -12.33 -7.22
C GLY A 92 -17.22 -13.15 -6.43
N GLU A 93 -16.88 -14.38 -6.09
CA GLU A 93 -17.74 -15.29 -5.32
C GLU A 93 -17.46 -15.27 -3.80
N HIS A 94 -16.48 -14.49 -3.35
CA HIS A 94 -16.06 -14.44 -1.96
C HIS A 94 -16.58 -13.19 -1.25
N THR A 95 -17.22 -13.40 -0.09
CA THR A 95 -17.74 -12.34 0.76
C THR A 95 -17.05 -12.35 2.11
N LEU A 96 -16.42 -11.22 2.45
CA LEU A 96 -15.84 -10.94 3.76
C LEU A 96 -16.88 -10.21 4.61
N LYS A 97 -17.56 -10.92 5.52
CA LYS A 97 -18.48 -10.30 6.48
C LYS A 97 -17.67 -9.65 7.61
N LEU A 98 -18.13 -8.52 8.12
CA LEU A 98 -17.42 -7.75 9.12
C LEU A 98 -18.24 -7.63 10.40
N LYS A 99 -17.55 -7.64 11.54
CA LYS A 99 -18.02 -7.05 12.79
C LYS A 99 -17.12 -5.89 13.12
N THR A 100 -17.71 -4.75 13.41
CA THR A 100 -16.99 -3.51 13.62
C THR A 100 -17.36 -2.87 14.94
N LYS A 101 -16.40 -2.21 15.57
CA LYS A 101 -16.67 -1.30 16.70
C LYS A 101 -15.67 -0.15 16.71
N HIS A 102 -16.15 1.04 17.03
CA HIS A 102 -15.31 2.17 17.35
C HIS A 102 -15.01 2.16 18.85
N VAL A 103 -13.75 2.36 19.21
CA VAL A 103 -13.29 2.39 20.62
C VAL A 103 -12.61 3.74 20.88
N GLY A 104 -13.10 4.48 21.88
CA GLY A 104 -12.56 5.80 22.24
C GLY A 104 -13.00 6.92 21.29
N GLU A 105 -12.13 7.91 21.11
CA GLU A 105 -12.39 9.09 20.28
C GLU A 105 -11.51 9.08 19.04
N LYS A 106 -12.06 9.56 17.91
CA LYS A 106 -11.31 9.65 16.65
C LYS A 106 -10.17 10.64 16.78
N PRO A 107 -8.92 10.20 16.55
CA PRO A 107 -7.79 11.11 16.47
C PRO A 107 -7.94 12.15 15.35
N LYS A 108 -7.20 13.25 15.43
CA LYS A 108 -7.25 14.32 14.42
C LYS A 108 -6.89 13.83 13.03
N ASP A 109 -5.93 12.92 12.95
CA ASP A 109 -5.37 12.41 11.67
C ASP A 109 -6.12 11.18 11.15
N GLY A 110 -7.11 10.66 11.88
CA GLY A 110 -7.94 9.52 11.50
C GLY A 110 -7.97 8.43 12.57
N TRP A 111 -8.83 7.43 12.39
CA TRP A 111 -8.86 6.25 13.25
C TRP A 111 -7.63 5.36 13.04
N ASN A 112 -7.16 4.74 14.11
CA ASN A 112 -6.34 3.54 13.99
C ASN A 112 -7.22 2.38 13.50
N LEU A 113 -6.77 1.59 12.54
CA LEU A 113 -7.48 0.40 12.09
C LEU A 113 -6.83 -0.86 12.65
N PHE A 114 -7.58 -1.67 13.37
CA PHE A 114 -7.16 -3.00 13.79
C PHE A 114 -8.01 -4.07 13.11
N ILE A 115 -7.40 -4.88 12.24
CA ILE A 115 -8.03 -6.03 11.59
C ILE A 115 -7.64 -7.28 12.40
N SER A 116 -8.62 -7.91 13.04
CA SER A 116 -8.41 -9.03 13.97
C SER A 116 -9.03 -10.32 13.45
N MET A 117 -8.21 -11.23 12.97
CA MET A 117 -8.60 -12.48 12.33
C MET A 117 -8.95 -13.56 13.36
N HIS A 118 -10.12 -14.19 13.21
CA HIS A 118 -10.59 -15.24 14.09
C HIS A 118 -9.83 -16.56 13.89
N GLY A 119 -9.83 -17.38 14.93
CA GLY A 119 -9.36 -18.76 14.89
C GLY A 119 -10.35 -19.71 14.20
N GLY A 120 -10.06 -21.01 14.20
CA GLY A 120 -10.88 -22.06 13.59
C GLY A 120 -10.18 -22.68 12.38
N GLY A 121 -10.90 -22.77 11.27
CA GLY A 121 -10.43 -23.43 10.05
C GLY A 121 -10.59 -24.95 10.09
N ASN A 122 -10.84 -25.57 8.96
CA ASN A 122 -11.12 -27.00 8.79
C ASN A 122 -12.15 -27.53 9.81
N ALA A 123 -13.17 -26.72 10.07
CA ALA A 123 -14.24 -26.97 11.03
C ALA A 123 -15.59 -26.60 10.38
N PRO A 124 -16.72 -27.11 10.93
CA PRO A 124 -18.05 -26.67 10.47
C PRO A 124 -18.23 -25.16 10.55
N ALA A 125 -19.06 -24.60 9.66
CA ALA A 125 -19.32 -23.17 9.58
C ALA A 125 -19.74 -22.56 10.93
N GLU A 126 -20.59 -23.28 11.70
CA GLU A 126 -21.08 -22.84 13.01
C GLU A 126 -19.92 -22.66 14.03
N VAL A 127 -18.88 -23.47 13.93
CA VAL A 127 -17.68 -23.35 14.78
C VAL A 127 -16.89 -22.11 14.39
N ASN A 128 -16.67 -21.88 13.10
CA ASN A 128 -15.97 -20.71 12.60
C ASN A 128 -16.76 -19.43 12.89
N ASP A 129 -18.09 -19.45 12.77
CA ASP A 129 -18.97 -18.35 13.15
C ASP A 129 -18.86 -18.04 14.64
N GLN A 130 -18.80 -19.05 15.51
CA GLN A 130 -18.57 -18.82 16.94
C GLN A 130 -17.19 -18.22 17.24
N GLN A 131 -16.14 -18.64 16.53
CA GLN A 131 -14.82 -18.03 16.66
C GLN A 131 -14.83 -16.57 16.21
N TRP A 132 -15.54 -16.25 15.15
CA TRP A 132 -15.74 -14.88 14.70
C TRP A 132 -16.51 -14.02 15.73
N GLU A 133 -17.60 -14.56 16.32
CA GLU A 133 -18.34 -13.92 17.41
C GLU A 133 -17.45 -13.64 18.64
N ASN A 134 -16.54 -14.54 18.93
CA ASN A 134 -15.60 -14.35 20.03
C ASN A 134 -14.54 -13.30 19.68
N GLN A 135 -14.04 -13.24 18.44
CA GLN A 135 -12.92 -12.40 18.05
C GLN A 135 -13.18 -10.92 18.27
N ILE A 136 -14.40 -10.43 17.94
CA ILE A 136 -14.75 -9.02 18.13
C ILE A 136 -14.77 -8.60 19.62
N GLN A 137 -14.84 -9.55 20.55
CA GLN A 137 -14.88 -9.33 21.99
C GLN A 137 -13.51 -9.42 22.67
N LEU A 138 -12.45 -9.81 21.94
CA LEU A 138 -11.16 -10.08 22.58
C LEU A 138 -10.41 -8.83 23.00
N TYR A 139 -10.41 -7.78 22.16
CA TYR A 139 -9.59 -6.60 22.40
C TYR A 139 -10.38 -5.32 22.20
N ASP A 140 -9.94 -4.25 22.89
CA ASP A 140 -10.49 -2.90 22.81
C ASP A 140 -9.36 -1.90 22.55
N PRO A 141 -8.74 -1.91 21.34
CA PRO A 141 -7.68 -0.97 21.02
C PRO A 141 -8.16 0.48 21.15
N PRO A 142 -7.45 1.36 21.85
CA PRO A 142 -7.92 2.73 22.06
C PRO A 142 -7.90 3.53 20.74
N ASN A 143 -8.82 4.48 20.62
CA ASN A 143 -8.91 5.42 19.50
C ASN A 143 -8.92 4.75 18.13
N SER A 144 -9.65 3.64 18.00
CA SER A 144 -9.61 2.78 16.84
C SER A 144 -10.97 2.40 16.26
N LEU A 145 -10.94 2.08 14.98
CA LEU A 145 -11.90 1.19 14.32
C LEU A 145 -11.35 -0.23 14.45
N TYR A 146 -11.97 -1.05 15.28
CA TYR A 146 -11.61 -2.46 15.45
C TYR A 146 -12.56 -3.33 14.63
N ILE A 147 -12.01 -4.14 13.74
CA ILE A 147 -12.75 -5.00 12.82
C ILE A 147 -12.36 -6.46 13.02
N ALA A 148 -13.34 -7.30 13.25
CA ALA A 148 -13.20 -8.75 13.15
C ALA A 148 -13.88 -9.22 11.85
N PRO A 149 -13.12 -9.58 10.81
CA PRO A 149 -13.69 -10.17 9.62
C PRO A 149 -14.03 -11.65 9.85
N ARG A 150 -15.04 -12.18 9.13
CA ARG A 150 -15.35 -13.60 8.97
C ARG A 150 -14.69 -14.08 7.69
N ALA A 151 -13.77 -15.04 7.79
CA ALA A 151 -13.15 -15.61 6.60
C ALA A 151 -14.22 -16.14 5.61
N PRO A 152 -14.04 -15.91 4.31
CA PRO A 152 -15.03 -16.33 3.31
C PRO A 152 -15.25 -17.85 3.22
N THR A 153 -14.25 -18.62 3.63
CA THR A 153 -14.28 -20.10 3.61
C THR A 153 -14.11 -20.69 5.00
N ASP A 154 -14.27 -22.01 5.12
CA ASP A 154 -14.07 -22.79 6.34
C ASP A 154 -12.87 -23.73 6.23
N THR A 155 -12.01 -23.53 5.25
CA THR A 155 -10.80 -24.32 4.97
C THR A 155 -9.76 -24.18 6.06
N TRP A 156 -8.74 -25.06 6.08
CA TRP A 156 -7.66 -24.99 7.07
C TRP A 156 -6.78 -23.72 6.91
N ASN A 157 -6.72 -23.21 5.67
CA ASN A 157 -5.92 -22.04 5.28
C ASN A 157 -6.76 -20.78 5.04
N LEU A 158 -7.92 -20.70 5.66
CA LEU A 158 -8.96 -19.69 5.46
C LEU A 158 -8.49 -18.22 5.41
N TRP A 159 -7.35 -17.90 6.04
CA TRP A 159 -6.81 -16.53 6.08
C TRP A 159 -5.64 -16.30 5.12
N HIS A 160 -5.21 -17.30 4.38
CA HIS A 160 -4.11 -17.15 3.43
C HIS A 160 -4.37 -17.79 2.06
N GLU A 161 -5.63 -17.99 1.74
CA GLU A 161 -6.09 -18.27 0.37
C GLU A 161 -5.92 -17.04 -0.53
N ASP A 162 -5.82 -17.24 -1.82
CA ASP A 162 -5.46 -16.21 -2.80
C ASP A 162 -6.40 -15.00 -2.85
N HIS A 163 -7.67 -15.19 -2.50
CA HIS A 163 -8.67 -14.12 -2.51
C HIS A 163 -8.61 -13.18 -1.29
N ILE A 164 -7.90 -13.56 -0.22
CA ILE A 164 -7.84 -12.78 1.03
C ILE A 164 -7.16 -11.44 0.82
N ASP A 165 -6.05 -11.40 0.08
CA ASP A 165 -5.26 -10.18 -0.13
C ASP A 165 -6.11 -9.07 -0.80
N GLY A 166 -6.86 -9.43 -1.84
CA GLY A 166 -7.76 -8.49 -2.52
C GLY A 166 -8.88 -7.97 -1.61
N LEU A 167 -9.46 -8.84 -0.79
CA LEU A 167 -10.49 -8.46 0.18
C LEU A 167 -9.94 -7.53 1.27
N PHE A 168 -8.72 -7.78 1.75
CA PHE A 168 -8.08 -6.92 2.76
C PHE A 168 -7.63 -5.58 2.18
N THR A 169 -7.10 -5.57 0.96
CA THR A 169 -6.79 -4.31 0.26
C THR A 169 -8.04 -3.44 0.14
N ARG A 170 -9.17 -4.03 -0.29
CA ARG A 170 -10.44 -3.30 -0.39
C ARG A 170 -10.99 -2.87 0.98
N LEU A 171 -10.87 -3.71 2.01
CA LEU A 171 -11.26 -3.36 3.38
C LEU A 171 -10.50 -2.14 3.89
N ILE A 172 -9.17 -2.11 3.69
CA ILE A 172 -8.32 -1.00 4.12
C ILE A 172 -8.67 0.27 3.36
N GLU A 173 -8.81 0.20 2.03
CA GLU A 173 -9.20 1.31 1.18
C GLU A 173 -10.57 1.90 1.56
N ASP A 174 -11.57 1.04 1.78
CA ASP A 174 -12.90 1.46 2.22
C ASP A 174 -12.87 2.10 3.61
N ALA A 175 -12.10 1.55 4.55
CA ALA A 175 -11.92 2.13 5.88
C ALA A 175 -11.24 3.52 5.84
N ILE A 176 -10.25 3.72 4.98
CA ILE A 176 -9.60 5.02 4.76
C ILE A 176 -10.62 6.04 4.23
N VAL A 177 -11.39 5.68 3.20
CA VAL A 177 -12.25 6.62 2.50
C VAL A 177 -13.60 6.83 3.20
N LEU A 178 -14.22 5.77 3.73
CA LEU A 178 -15.60 5.80 4.24
C LEU A 178 -15.67 6.06 5.74
N ASP A 179 -14.65 5.63 6.51
CA ASP A 179 -14.60 5.82 7.96
C ASP A 179 -13.53 6.83 8.41
N GLY A 180 -12.61 7.17 7.51
CA GLY A 180 -11.53 8.12 7.75
C GLY A 180 -10.47 7.54 8.69
N VAL A 181 -10.00 6.35 8.35
CA VAL A 181 -8.82 5.72 8.93
C VAL A 181 -7.56 6.44 8.42
N ASP A 182 -6.57 6.58 9.30
CA ASP A 182 -5.23 7.00 8.89
C ASP A 182 -4.51 5.83 8.19
N PRO A 183 -4.12 5.94 6.91
CA PRO A 183 -3.47 4.87 6.17
C PRO A 183 -2.14 4.41 6.79
N ASN A 184 -1.54 5.22 7.67
CA ASN A 184 -0.29 4.90 8.33
C ASN A 184 -0.46 4.25 9.72
N HIS A 185 -1.71 4.02 10.15
CA HIS A 185 -2.06 3.36 11.42
C HIS A 185 -3.00 2.17 11.20
N VAL A 186 -2.62 1.28 10.27
CA VAL A 186 -3.31 0.02 9.98
C VAL A 186 -2.54 -1.15 10.59
N TYR A 187 -3.21 -1.95 11.41
CA TYR A 187 -2.63 -3.07 12.15
C TYR A 187 -3.38 -4.36 11.84
N ILE A 188 -2.65 -5.46 11.67
CA ILE A 188 -3.27 -6.80 11.62
C ILE A 188 -2.88 -7.64 12.82
N MET A 189 -3.84 -8.39 13.31
CA MET A 189 -3.64 -9.35 14.38
C MET A 189 -4.53 -10.57 14.17
N GLY A 190 -4.22 -11.67 14.81
CA GLY A 190 -5.03 -12.88 14.65
C GLY A 190 -4.64 -13.97 15.61
N TYR A 191 -5.64 -14.77 15.98
CA TYR A 191 -5.50 -15.85 16.97
C TYR A 191 -5.68 -17.21 16.31
N SER A 192 -4.82 -18.19 16.64
CA SER A 192 -4.88 -19.56 16.12
C SER A 192 -4.77 -19.58 14.58
N ALA A 193 -5.76 -20.06 13.84
CA ALA A 193 -5.76 -19.95 12.38
C ALA A 193 -5.67 -18.49 11.89
N GLY A 194 -6.20 -17.52 12.66
CA GLY A 194 -5.96 -16.09 12.41
C GLY A 194 -4.50 -15.69 12.58
N GLY A 195 -3.80 -16.31 13.51
CA GLY A 195 -2.34 -16.16 13.69
C GLY A 195 -1.54 -16.75 12.53
N ASP A 196 -1.97 -17.88 11.96
CA ASP A 196 -1.42 -18.44 10.71
C ASP A 196 -1.57 -17.40 9.59
N GLY A 197 -2.75 -16.76 9.49
CA GLY A 197 -3.01 -15.68 8.56
C GLY A 197 -2.05 -14.50 8.72
N VAL A 198 -1.78 -14.06 9.97
CA VAL A 198 -0.81 -12.98 10.22
C VAL A 198 0.58 -13.33 9.73
N TYR A 199 1.08 -14.54 10.00
CA TYR A 199 2.37 -14.99 9.48
C TYR A 199 2.46 -14.94 7.96
N GLN A 200 1.36 -15.20 7.27
CA GLN A 200 1.30 -15.23 5.80
C GLN A 200 1.09 -13.83 5.19
N LEU A 201 0.16 -13.05 5.75
CA LEU A 201 -0.23 -11.75 5.20
C LEU A 201 0.77 -10.65 5.54
N ALA A 202 1.27 -10.60 6.79
CA ALA A 202 2.15 -9.53 7.23
C ALA A 202 3.39 -9.33 6.35
N PRO A 203 4.18 -10.35 5.98
CA PRO A 203 5.36 -10.15 5.15
C PRO A 203 5.05 -9.77 3.69
N ARG A 204 3.87 -10.10 3.15
CA ARG A 204 3.50 -9.82 1.76
C ARG A 204 2.65 -8.56 1.57
N MET A 205 2.07 -8.02 2.68
CA MET A 205 1.30 -6.78 2.72
C MET A 205 1.94 -5.72 3.64
N ALA A 206 3.23 -5.86 3.95
CA ALA A 206 3.93 -4.99 4.89
C ALA A 206 3.88 -3.50 4.49
N ASP A 207 3.75 -3.21 3.20
CA ASP A 207 3.63 -1.86 2.67
C ASP A 207 2.27 -1.18 2.97
N SER A 208 1.28 -1.96 3.43
CA SER A 208 -0.04 -1.44 3.84
C SER A 208 -0.22 -1.40 5.36
N LEU A 209 0.78 -1.82 6.14
CA LEU A 209 0.65 -2.08 7.57
C LEU A 209 1.65 -1.29 8.41
N ALA A 210 1.24 -0.85 9.60
CA ALA A 210 2.07 -0.19 10.60
C ALA A 210 2.75 -1.17 11.55
N ALA A 211 2.06 -2.22 11.97
CA ALA A 211 2.59 -3.34 12.73
C ALA A 211 1.67 -4.56 12.63
N ALA A 212 2.17 -5.73 13.02
CA ALA A 212 1.40 -6.97 13.04
C ALA A 212 1.65 -7.79 14.30
N SER A 213 0.61 -8.49 14.78
CA SER A 213 0.72 -9.40 15.94
C SER A 213 0.17 -10.77 15.63
N MET A 214 1.03 -11.77 15.66
CA MET A 214 0.66 -13.18 15.60
C MET A 214 0.38 -13.73 17.00
N MET A 215 -0.76 -14.38 17.18
CA MET A 215 -1.18 -14.97 18.44
C MET A 215 -1.53 -16.46 18.25
N ALA A 216 -0.77 -17.36 18.90
CA ALA A 216 -0.98 -18.80 18.90
C ALA A 216 -1.12 -19.45 17.49
N GLY A 217 -0.44 -18.89 16.48
CA GLY A 217 -0.48 -19.36 15.09
C GLY A 217 0.75 -20.19 14.70
N HIS A 218 0.74 -20.67 13.45
CA HIS A 218 1.81 -21.42 12.82
C HIS A 218 2.22 -20.75 11.47
N PRO A 219 3.51 -20.53 11.19
CA PRO A 219 3.97 -19.82 9.99
C PRO A 219 3.81 -20.62 8.69
N ASN A 220 3.65 -21.93 8.76
CA ASN A 220 3.68 -22.82 7.61
C ASN A 220 4.95 -22.57 6.78
N ASP A 221 4.83 -22.15 5.54
CA ASP A 221 5.95 -21.87 4.63
C ASP A 221 6.24 -20.35 4.46
N ALA A 222 5.68 -19.51 5.32
CA ALA A 222 5.94 -18.07 5.27
C ALA A 222 7.41 -17.73 5.49
N SER A 223 7.88 -16.67 4.84
CA SER A 223 9.22 -16.12 4.99
C SER A 223 9.20 -14.81 5.79
N PRO A 224 10.08 -14.63 6.80
CA PRO A 224 10.16 -13.36 7.53
C PRO A 224 10.83 -12.22 6.74
N LEU A 225 11.39 -12.48 5.55
CA LEU A 225 12.18 -11.48 4.81
C LEU A 225 11.39 -10.22 4.48
N GLY A 226 10.10 -10.33 4.15
CA GLY A 226 9.24 -9.17 3.87
C GLY A 226 8.92 -8.30 5.09
N LEU A 227 9.24 -8.74 6.30
CA LEU A 227 9.01 -7.99 7.55
C LEU A 227 10.05 -6.92 7.85
N ARG A 228 11.01 -6.65 6.95
CA ARG A 228 12.07 -5.68 7.22
C ARG A 228 11.56 -4.33 7.74
N ASN A 229 10.50 -3.82 7.15
CA ASN A 229 9.95 -2.50 7.46
C ASN A 229 8.64 -2.57 8.28
N LEU A 230 8.24 -3.76 8.71
CA LEU A 230 7.02 -3.99 9.48
C LEU A 230 7.37 -4.55 10.86
N PRO A 231 7.18 -3.78 11.95
CA PRO A 231 7.27 -4.30 13.31
C PRO A 231 6.33 -5.49 13.51
N PHE A 232 6.87 -6.58 14.07
CA PHE A 232 6.16 -7.86 14.18
C PHE A 232 6.28 -8.46 15.59
N THR A 233 5.16 -8.74 16.25
CA THR A 233 5.19 -9.39 17.56
C THR A 233 4.56 -10.77 17.53
N ILE A 234 5.12 -11.68 18.30
CA ILE A 234 4.74 -13.10 18.40
C ILE A 234 4.31 -13.40 19.84
N HIS A 235 3.08 -13.83 20.01
CA HIS A 235 2.52 -14.26 21.28
C HIS A 235 2.07 -15.71 21.20
N VAL A 236 2.58 -16.57 22.08
CA VAL A 236 2.20 -17.99 22.15
C VAL A 236 2.25 -18.50 23.59
N GLY A 237 1.38 -19.41 23.95
CA GLY A 237 1.46 -20.10 25.24
C GLY A 237 2.72 -20.96 25.31
N ALA A 238 3.48 -20.88 26.42
CA ALA A 238 4.68 -21.68 26.61
C ALA A 238 4.41 -23.19 26.58
N LEU A 239 3.16 -23.59 26.85
CA LEU A 239 2.66 -24.97 26.82
C LEU A 239 1.81 -25.28 25.59
N ASP A 240 1.80 -24.42 24.56
CA ASP A 240 1.08 -24.67 23.30
C ASP A 240 1.93 -25.59 22.41
N ASP A 241 1.87 -26.89 22.68
CA ASP A 241 2.58 -27.93 21.95
C ASP A 241 1.82 -28.42 20.69
N GLY A 242 0.57 -28.05 20.54
CA GLY A 242 -0.23 -28.34 19.37
C GLY A 242 0.44 -27.76 18.10
N TYR A 243 0.74 -28.62 17.11
CA TYR A 243 1.52 -28.26 15.91
C TYR A 243 2.91 -27.67 16.24
N HIS A 244 3.43 -27.92 17.46
CA HIS A 244 4.69 -27.35 17.94
C HIS A 244 4.77 -25.84 17.91
N ARG A 245 3.64 -25.13 18.12
CA ARG A 245 3.55 -23.67 18.01
C ARG A 245 4.54 -22.93 18.89
N ASN A 246 4.70 -23.37 20.13
CA ASN A 246 5.67 -22.80 21.08
C ASN A 246 7.13 -22.89 20.58
N ASP A 247 7.54 -24.02 19.99
CA ASP A 247 8.89 -24.22 19.47
C ASP A 247 9.09 -23.47 18.13
N VAL A 248 8.08 -23.50 17.27
CA VAL A 248 8.12 -22.78 16.00
C VAL A 248 8.17 -21.27 16.20
N ALA A 249 7.45 -20.73 17.21
CA ALA A 249 7.51 -19.33 17.57
C ALA A 249 8.92 -18.90 18.03
N LYS A 250 9.60 -19.73 18.85
CA LYS A 250 11.01 -19.52 19.24
C LYS A 250 11.93 -19.48 18.02
N GLN A 251 11.80 -20.48 17.12
CA GLN A 251 12.60 -20.57 15.90
C GLN A 251 12.39 -19.35 14.98
N TRP A 252 11.16 -18.80 14.92
CA TRP A 252 10.89 -17.57 14.18
C TRP A 252 11.55 -16.36 14.84
N GLY A 253 11.51 -16.28 16.17
CA GLY A 253 12.25 -15.27 16.92
C GLY A 253 13.74 -15.32 16.61
N GLU A 254 14.37 -16.48 16.68
CA GLU A 254 15.79 -16.67 16.35
C GLU A 254 16.13 -16.23 14.91
N LYS A 255 15.22 -16.48 13.94
CA LYS A 255 15.39 -16.00 12.56
C LYS A 255 15.31 -14.48 12.48
N LEU A 256 14.35 -13.86 13.18
CA LEU A 256 14.19 -12.41 13.23
C LEU A 256 15.36 -11.75 13.95
N ASP A 257 15.85 -12.29 15.07
CA ASP A 257 17.06 -11.86 15.77
C ASP A 257 18.28 -11.82 14.84
N LYS A 258 18.45 -12.89 14.04
CA LYS A 258 19.52 -12.95 13.05
C LYS A 258 19.36 -11.88 11.98
N LEU A 259 18.18 -11.73 11.41
CA LEU A 259 17.90 -10.73 10.38
C LEU A 259 18.13 -9.32 10.92
N GLN A 260 17.69 -9.01 12.13
CA GLN A 260 17.90 -7.72 12.77
C GLN A 260 19.39 -7.48 13.09
N LYS A 261 20.13 -8.51 13.50
CA LYS A 261 21.58 -8.40 13.70
C LYS A 261 22.32 -8.05 12.40
N ASP A 262 21.89 -8.65 11.28
CA ASP A 262 22.49 -8.43 9.96
C ASP A 262 22.03 -7.08 9.35
N ASP A 263 20.84 -6.59 9.71
CA ASP A 263 20.26 -5.29 9.28
C ASP A 263 19.60 -4.58 10.49
N PRO A 264 20.38 -3.86 11.31
CA PRO A 264 19.91 -3.30 12.59
C PRO A 264 18.81 -2.25 12.50
N GLN A 265 18.55 -1.70 11.32
CA GLN A 265 17.48 -0.73 11.08
C GLN A 265 16.16 -1.38 10.66
N GLY A 266 16.13 -2.70 10.47
CA GLY A 266 14.96 -3.45 10.07
C GLY A 266 14.58 -4.53 11.07
N TYR A 267 13.52 -5.29 10.76
CA TYR A 267 13.07 -6.48 11.48
C TYR A 267 12.81 -6.24 12.97
N ILE A 268 12.22 -5.09 13.31
CA ILE A 268 11.79 -4.81 14.69
C ILE A 268 10.79 -5.87 15.11
N HIS A 269 11.07 -6.58 16.21
CA HIS A 269 10.19 -7.65 16.65
C HIS A 269 10.23 -7.85 18.18
N GLU A 270 9.21 -8.55 18.68
CA GLU A 270 9.13 -9.06 20.04
C GLU A 270 8.57 -10.48 20.01
N VAL A 271 9.14 -11.38 20.81
CA VAL A 271 8.63 -12.74 20.99
C VAL A 271 8.30 -12.96 22.45
N LYS A 272 7.05 -13.28 22.75
CA LYS A 272 6.57 -13.50 24.11
C LYS A 272 5.93 -14.88 24.26
N LEU A 273 6.60 -15.74 25.03
CA LEU A 273 6.01 -17.00 25.49
C LEU A 273 5.31 -16.73 26.83
N HIS A 274 4.00 -16.99 26.86
CA HIS A 274 3.18 -16.81 28.07
C HIS A 274 3.30 -18.04 28.97
N GLU A 275 4.01 -17.86 30.06
CA GLU A 275 4.32 -18.97 30.99
C GLU A 275 3.03 -19.55 31.61
N GLY A 276 2.98 -20.89 31.66
CA GLY A 276 1.83 -21.62 32.19
C GLY A 276 0.57 -21.58 31.33
N ARG A 277 0.65 -21.00 30.10
CA ARG A 277 -0.45 -20.95 29.13
C ARG A 277 -0.25 -22.00 28.04
N ALA A 278 -1.34 -22.69 27.71
CA ALA A 278 -1.45 -23.55 26.54
C ALA A 278 -1.99 -22.72 25.36
N HIS A 279 -2.74 -23.33 24.47
CA HIS A 279 -3.28 -22.64 23.27
C HIS A 279 -4.09 -21.39 23.58
N TRP A 280 -4.89 -21.39 24.66
CA TRP A 280 -5.59 -20.19 25.14
C TRP A 280 -4.72 -19.42 26.16
N MET A 281 -4.29 -18.22 25.77
CA MET A 281 -3.40 -17.37 26.60
C MET A 281 -4.16 -16.53 27.63
N ASN A 282 -5.47 -16.73 27.78
CA ASN A 282 -6.30 -16.04 28.77
C ASN A 282 -6.24 -14.49 28.65
N ARG A 283 -6.13 -13.99 27.40
CA ARG A 283 -5.99 -12.57 27.04
C ARG A 283 -4.69 -11.90 27.55
N GLU A 284 -3.69 -12.65 28.01
CA GLU A 284 -2.39 -12.07 28.34
C GLU A 284 -1.65 -11.52 27.10
N ASP A 285 -2.02 -11.99 25.93
CA ASP A 285 -1.58 -11.51 24.62
C ASP A 285 -2.12 -10.12 24.25
N ALA A 286 -3.10 -9.58 25.00
CA ALA A 286 -3.66 -8.24 24.76
C ALA A 286 -2.60 -7.12 24.84
N VAL A 287 -1.49 -7.33 25.52
CA VAL A 287 -0.34 -6.41 25.56
C VAL A 287 0.25 -6.14 24.17
N ALA A 288 -0.06 -6.98 23.18
CA ALA A 288 0.32 -6.76 21.78
C ALA A 288 -0.31 -5.50 21.20
N VAL A 289 -1.50 -5.11 21.63
CA VAL A 289 -2.18 -3.88 21.18
C VAL A 289 -1.31 -2.67 21.52
N ASP A 290 -0.95 -2.49 22.79
CA ASP A 290 -0.11 -1.37 23.25
C ASP A 290 1.29 -1.40 22.59
N TRP A 291 1.77 -2.59 22.21
CA TRP A 291 3.03 -2.72 21.51
C TRP A 291 2.91 -2.26 20.05
N MET A 292 1.87 -2.67 19.33
CA MET A 292 1.64 -2.28 17.94
C MET A 292 1.40 -0.78 17.78
N GLU A 293 0.67 -0.14 18.68
CA GLU A 293 0.36 1.30 18.62
C GLU A 293 1.58 2.23 18.72
N LYS A 294 2.74 1.70 19.10
CA LYS A 294 4.00 2.46 19.10
C LYS A 294 4.53 2.75 17.70
N TYR A 295 3.99 2.08 16.68
CA TYR A 295 4.53 2.11 15.34
C TYR A 295 3.58 2.78 14.35
N THR A 296 4.16 3.59 13.50
CA THR A 296 3.51 4.21 12.35
C THR A 296 4.18 3.67 11.09
N ARG A 297 3.40 3.36 10.07
CA ARG A 297 3.93 2.90 8.79
C ARG A 297 4.82 3.96 8.16
N ASN A 298 5.98 3.55 7.64
CA ASN A 298 6.76 4.34 6.70
C ASN A 298 6.44 3.85 5.27
N PRO A 299 5.64 4.58 4.46
CA PRO A 299 5.30 4.14 3.11
C PRO A 299 6.48 4.21 2.13
N LEU A 300 7.50 5.02 2.41
CA LEU A 300 8.64 5.28 1.54
C LEU A 300 9.98 4.94 2.22
N PRO A 301 10.20 3.69 2.68
CA PRO A 301 11.41 3.32 3.39
C PRO A 301 12.64 3.41 2.49
N ASP A 302 13.81 3.71 3.12
CA ASP A 302 15.07 3.82 2.37
C ASP A 302 15.60 2.47 1.87
N LYS A 303 15.14 1.36 2.43
CA LYS A 303 15.48 0.01 1.98
C LYS A 303 14.26 -0.88 1.95
N VAL A 304 14.12 -1.64 0.87
CA VAL A 304 13.06 -2.63 0.68
C VAL A 304 13.69 -4.02 0.49
N VAL A 305 13.16 -5.00 1.21
CA VAL A 305 13.43 -6.44 1.00
C VAL A 305 12.13 -7.09 0.59
N TRP A 306 12.00 -7.39 -0.69
CA TRP A 306 10.79 -7.95 -1.27
C TRP A 306 10.99 -9.41 -1.64
N MET A 307 10.46 -10.31 -0.82
CA MET A 307 10.45 -11.76 -1.05
C MET A 307 9.05 -12.21 -1.46
N GLN A 308 8.92 -12.78 -2.65
CA GLN A 308 7.67 -13.31 -3.17
C GLN A 308 7.30 -14.64 -2.49
N GLY A 309 6.17 -14.65 -1.80
CA GLY A 309 5.62 -15.84 -1.13
C GLY A 309 4.74 -16.71 -2.05
N ASN A 310 3.83 -17.49 -1.44
CA ASN A 310 2.88 -18.36 -2.13
C ASN A 310 1.89 -17.59 -3.00
N LYS A 311 1.47 -16.40 -2.54
CA LYS A 311 0.70 -15.42 -3.31
C LYS A 311 1.67 -14.35 -3.79
N PRO A 312 2.13 -14.40 -5.03
CA PRO A 312 2.97 -13.33 -5.58
C PRO A 312 2.18 -12.04 -5.77
N HIS A 313 2.84 -10.92 -5.53
CA HIS A 313 2.35 -9.58 -5.77
C HIS A 313 3.15 -8.91 -6.87
N ASP A 314 2.54 -8.00 -7.61
CA ASP A 314 3.20 -7.23 -8.66
C ASP A 314 3.87 -5.95 -8.15
N ARG A 315 3.66 -5.59 -6.88
CA ARG A 315 4.20 -4.39 -6.23
C ARG A 315 4.46 -4.59 -4.74
N PHE A 316 5.42 -3.82 -4.21
CA PHE A 316 5.75 -3.78 -2.78
C PHE A 316 6.53 -2.50 -2.46
N TYR A 317 5.99 -1.61 -1.63
CA TYR A 317 6.52 -0.26 -1.41
C TYR A 317 6.71 0.49 -2.75
N TRP A 318 7.93 0.92 -3.04
CA TRP A 318 8.32 1.64 -4.26
C TRP A 318 8.92 0.74 -5.35
N LEU A 319 8.68 -0.56 -5.27
CA LEU A 319 9.06 -1.55 -6.29
C LEU A 319 7.83 -2.15 -6.95
N SER A 320 7.91 -2.42 -8.25
CA SER A 320 6.93 -3.25 -8.97
C SER A 320 7.58 -4.16 -10.00
N VAL A 321 6.90 -5.25 -10.33
CA VAL A 321 7.22 -6.13 -11.45
C VAL A 321 5.98 -6.23 -12.34
N PRO A 322 6.09 -6.50 -13.65
CA PRO A 322 4.91 -6.80 -14.44
C PRO A 322 4.15 -7.98 -13.82
N GLU A 323 2.83 -7.89 -13.67
CA GLU A 323 1.99 -8.90 -13.02
C GLU A 323 2.25 -10.33 -13.53
N LYS A 324 2.36 -10.50 -14.86
CA LYS A 324 2.68 -11.79 -15.52
C LYS A 324 4.05 -12.37 -15.14
N ASP A 325 4.96 -11.54 -14.63
CA ASP A 325 6.33 -11.91 -14.27
C ASP A 325 6.50 -12.14 -12.76
N ALA A 326 5.50 -11.80 -11.95
CA ALA A 326 5.49 -12.05 -10.51
C ALA A 326 5.42 -13.56 -10.22
N LYS A 327 6.40 -14.10 -9.48
CA LYS A 327 6.51 -15.55 -9.20
C LYS A 327 7.01 -15.80 -7.79
N LYS A 328 6.50 -16.88 -7.16
CA LYS A 328 7.02 -17.38 -5.89
C LYS A 328 8.53 -17.56 -5.93
N GLY A 329 9.20 -17.15 -4.87
CA GLY A 329 10.64 -17.33 -4.66
C GLY A 329 11.50 -16.19 -5.24
N GLN A 330 10.92 -15.25 -5.97
CA GLN A 330 11.64 -14.05 -6.40
C GLN A 330 12.02 -13.17 -5.23
N LEU A 331 13.20 -12.56 -5.30
CA LEU A 331 13.73 -11.65 -4.30
C LEU A 331 14.27 -10.38 -4.97
N ILE A 332 13.91 -9.21 -4.43
CA ILE A 332 14.53 -7.93 -4.74
C ILE A 332 14.95 -7.27 -3.42
N ILE A 333 16.21 -6.86 -3.31
CA ILE A 333 16.71 -6.02 -2.23
C ILE A 333 17.25 -4.74 -2.87
N ALA A 334 16.64 -3.62 -2.54
CA ALA A 334 17.04 -2.32 -3.06
C ALA A 334 17.04 -1.28 -1.94
N SER A 335 18.02 -0.38 -1.99
CA SER A 335 18.13 0.73 -1.04
C SER A 335 18.28 2.05 -1.79
N ARG A 336 17.88 3.14 -1.12
CA ARG A 336 17.91 4.51 -1.60
C ARG A 336 18.70 5.39 -0.63
N ASP A 337 19.60 6.20 -1.19
CA ASP A 337 20.30 7.27 -0.47
C ASP A 337 20.33 8.52 -1.38
N GLY A 338 19.46 9.48 -1.07
CA GLY A 338 19.25 10.68 -1.90
C GLY A 338 18.92 10.31 -3.34
N GLN A 339 19.78 10.69 -4.30
CA GLN A 339 19.62 10.41 -5.74
C GLN A 339 20.15 9.04 -6.17
N ASN A 340 20.66 8.23 -5.24
CA ASN A 340 21.25 6.95 -5.55
C ASN A 340 20.30 5.82 -5.13
N ILE A 341 20.06 4.89 -6.04
CA ILE A 341 19.41 3.61 -5.73
C ILE A 341 20.40 2.49 -5.96
N THR A 342 20.59 1.64 -4.95
CA THR A 342 21.44 0.45 -5.05
C THR A 342 20.58 -0.78 -5.07
N VAL A 343 20.69 -1.57 -6.13
CA VAL A 343 20.11 -2.92 -6.22
C VAL A 343 21.12 -3.87 -5.59
N GLU A 344 20.88 -4.20 -4.30
CA GLU A 344 21.80 -5.00 -3.49
C GLU A 344 21.76 -6.48 -3.89
N LYS A 345 20.55 -6.97 -4.23
CA LYS A 345 20.34 -8.37 -4.63
C LYS A 345 19.06 -8.53 -5.44
N THR A 346 19.13 -9.40 -6.42
CA THR A 346 17.96 -9.94 -7.12
C THR A 346 18.11 -11.45 -7.28
N ASP A 347 16.99 -12.16 -7.21
CA ASP A 347 16.91 -13.60 -7.47
C ASP A 347 15.63 -13.90 -8.25
N GLY A 348 15.75 -14.60 -9.39
CA GLY A 348 14.62 -14.92 -10.24
C GLY A 348 13.91 -13.73 -10.91
N VAL A 349 14.52 -12.54 -10.92
CA VAL A 349 13.98 -11.31 -11.51
C VAL A 349 14.90 -10.80 -12.61
N THR A 350 14.36 -10.53 -13.79
CA THR A 350 15.11 -9.97 -14.93
C THR A 350 14.82 -8.49 -15.17
N THR A 351 13.63 -8.04 -14.80
CA THR A 351 13.21 -6.63 -14.93
C THR A 351 12.25 -6.29 -13.79
N PHE A 352 12.41 -5.12 -13.22
CA PHE A 352 11.49 -4.54 -12.25
C PHE A 352 11.43 -3.02 -12.43
N ASN A 353 10.47 -2.36 -11.80
CA ASN A 353 10.33 -0.91 -11.87
C ASN A 353 10.60 -0.28 -10.52
N LEU A 354 11.22 0.90 -10.55
CA LEU A 354 11.29 1.85 -9.44
C LEU A 354 10.15 2.83 -9.60
N MET A 355 9.25 2.87 -8.62
CA MET A 355 8.15 3.81 -8.52
C MET A 355 8.63 5.01 -7.69
N LEU A 356 8.56 6.22 -8.25
CA LEU A 356 9.23 7.39 -7.69
C LEU A 356 8.27 8.57 -7.52
N ASN A 357 8.50 9.36 -6.47
CA ASN A 357 7.84 10.63 -6.25
C ASN A 357 8.78 11.67 -5.60
N ASP A 358 8.33 12.91 -5.51
CA ASP A 358 9.11 14.05 -5.00
C ASP A 358 9.40 14.02 -3.49
N ALA A 359 8.76 13.11 -2.74
CA ALA A 359 9.08 12.89 -1.33
C ALA A 359 10.31 11.98 -1.16
N MET A 360 10.65 11.20 -2.19
CA MET A 360 11.78 10.26 -2.14
C MET A 360 13.10 10.89 -2.55
N LEU A 361 13.09 11.73 -3.60
CA LEU A 361 14.29 12.28 -4.22
C LEU A 361 13.97 13.53 -5.06
N ASP A 362 14.98 14.27 -5.49
CA ASP A 362 14.84 15.40 -6.41
C ASP A 362 14.64 14.89 -7.85
N MET A 363 13.38 14.83 -8.30
CA MET A 363 13.03 14.29 -9.61
C MET A 363 13.39 15.22 -10.79
N ASP A 364 13.90 16.41 -10.55
CA ASP A 364 14.45 17.31 -11.58
C ASP A 364 15.92 17.01 -11.89
N LYS A 365 16.51 16.05 -11.16
CA LYS A 365 17.86 15.53 -11.37
C LYS A 365 17.83 14.08 -11.87
N PRO A 366 18.84 13.66 -12.63
CA PRO A 366 18.99 12.26 -13.00
C PRO A 366 19.10 11.36 -11.76
N LEU A 367 18.44 10.20 -11.82
CA LEU A 367 18.59 9.13 -10.86
C LEU A 367 19.84 8.32 -11.19
N THR A 368 20.65 8.01 -10.19
CA THR A 368 21.79 7.10 -10.30
C THR A 368 21.40 5.72 -9.77
N ILE A 369 21.50 4.69 -10.59
CA ILE A 369 21.17 3.30 -10.23
C ILE A 369 22.43 2.46 -10.25
N HIS A 370 22.76 1.82 -9.13
CA HIS A 370 23.87 0.89 -8.98
C HIS A 370 23.34 -0.56 -9.00
N ILE A 371 23.86 -1.40 -9.91
CA ILE A 371 23.47 -2.81 -10.08
C ILE A 371 24.75 -3.63 -10.22
N GLY A 372 25.19 -4.29 -9.14
CA GLY A 372 26.53 -4.91 -9.12
C GLY A 372 27.61 -3.88 -9.42
N ASP A 373 28.44 -4.16 -10.43
CA ASP A 373 29.52 -3.24 -10.85
C ASP A 373 29.06 -2.17 -11.86
N LYS A 374 27.80 -2.17 -12.26
CA LYS A 374 27.26 -1.22 -13.25
C LYS A 374 26.63 -0.02 -12.56
N THR A 375 26.78 1.15 -13.17
CA THR A 375 26.10 2.39 -12.80
C THR A 375 25.36 2.94 -14.01
N VAL A 376 24.08 3.22 -13.82
CA VAL A 376 23.19 3.77 -14.85
C VAL A 376 22.60 5.08 -14.38
N ASN A 377 22.68 6.12 -15.20
CA ASN A 377 21.97 7.38 -14.97
C ASN A 377 20.67 7.37 -15.78
N ALA A 378 19.53 7.49 -15.11
CA ALA A 378 18.22 7.49 -15.73
C ALA A 378 17.55 8.85 -15.56
N PRO A 379 16.99 9.45 -16.63
CA PRO A 379 16.09 10.58 -16.48
C PRO A 379 14.81 10.11 -15.78
N VAL A 380 14.25 10.98 -14.96
CA VAL A 380 12.97 10.73 -14.27
C VAL A 380 11.93 11.71 -14.82
N THR A 381 10.78 11.20 -15.22
CA THR A 381 9.73 12.02 -15.82
C THR A 381 8.42 11.79 -15.08
N ARG A 382 7.88 12.85 -14.47
CA ARG A 382 6.56 12.84 -13.84
C ARG A 382 5.49 12.83 -14.90
N THR A 383 4.47 11.97 -14.75
CA THR A 383 3.32 11.91 -15.65
C THR A 383 2.03 11.65 -14.88
N ILE A 384 0.91 12.17 -15.42
CA ILE A 384 -0.42 11.92 -14.86
C ILE A 384 -0.81 10.45 -14.97
N GLY A 385 -0.34 9.77 -16.03
CA GLY A 385 -0.59 8.34 -16.21
C GLY A 385 -0.07 7.48 -15.07
N VAL A 386 1.19 7.70 -14.62
CA VAL A 386 1.78 6.95 -13.49
C VAL A 386 1.09 7.29 -12.17
N ILE A 387 0.68 8.57 -11.95
CA ILE A 387 -0.09 8.96 -10.77
C ILE A 387 -1.41 8.17 -10.72
N ASN A 388 -2.14 8.14 -11.83
CA ASN A 388 -3.43 7.44 -11.91
C ASN A 388 -3.28 5.92 -11.76
N GLU A 389 -2.28 5.33 -12.40
CA GLU A 389 -1.98 3.90 -12.33
C GLU A 389 -1.73 3.49 -10.88
N THR A 390 -0.78 4.14 -10.21
CA THR A 390 -0.39 3.79 -8.84
C THR A 390 -1.49 4.07 -7.82
N LEU A 391 -2.28 5.13 -8.00
CA LEU A 391 -3.45 5.39 -7.18
C LEU A 391 -4.52 4.30 -7.36
N SER A 392 -4.85 3.96 -8.59
CA SER A 392 -5.90 2.95 -8.89
C SER A 392 -5.54 1.56 -8.38
N GLU A 393 -4.25 1.22 -8.38
CA GLU A 393 -3.74 -0.07 -7.93
C GLU A 393 -3.64 -0.18 -6.40
N ARG A 394 -3.40 0.93 -5.72
CA ARG A 394 -3.10 0.96 -4.27
C ARG A 394 -4.27 1.41 -3.43
N GLY A 395 -5.10 2.35 -3.92
CA GLY A 395 -6.14 2.98 -3.12
C GLY A 395 -5.61 3.72 -1.87
N ASP A 396 -4.33 4.06 -1.88
CA ASP A 396 -3.60 4.61 -0.74
C ASP A 396 -2.93 5.94 -1.14
N PRO A 397 -3.31 7.07 -0.52
CA PRO A 397 -2.81 8.39 -0.88
C PRO A 397 -1.30 8.57 -0.64
N ASP A 398 -0.68 7.75 0.24
CA ASP A 398 0.73 7.84 0.58
C ASP A 398 1.62 6.93 -0.27
N LEU A 399 1.02 6.04 -1.06
CA LEU A 399 1.70 5.16 -2.02
C LEU A 399 1.40 5.53 -3.47
N VAL A 400 1.15 6.83 -3.73
CA VAL A 400 1.01 7.38 -5.08
C VAL A 400 2.37 7.86 -5.58
N PHE A 401 2.76 7.39 -6.76
CA PHE A 401 4.00 7.76 -7.43
C PHE A 401 3.71 8.52 -8.70
N SER A 402 4.62 9.39 -9.11
CA SER A 402 4.45 10.23 -10.32
C SER A 402 5.38 9.86 -11.46
N ALA A 403 6.35 8.97 -11.21
CA ALA A 403 7.25 8.44 -12.23
C ALA A 403 7.58 6.97 -12.01
N MET A 404 7.93 6.30 -13.10
CA MET A 404 8.37 4.91 -13.13
C MET A 404 9.66 4.79 -13.96
N VAL A 405 10.65 4.08 -13.41
CA VAL A 405 11.91 3.79 -14.09
C VAL A 405 12.12 2.28 -14.14
N ALA A 406 12.17 1.71 -15.33
CA ALA A 406 12.44 0.29 -15.53
C ALA A 406 13.91 -0.03 -15.31
N VAL A 407 14.19 -1.07 -14.54
CA VAL A 407 15.52 -1.59 -14.23
C VAL A 407 15.66 -2.98 -14.83
N LYS A 408 16.66 -3.17 -15.68
CA LYS A 408 17.03 -4.49 -16.23
C LYS A 408 18.19 -5.07 -15.42
N VAL A 409 18.01 -6.31 -14.96
CA VAL A 409 19.00 -7.07 -14.20
C VAL A 409 19.60 -8.13 -15.12
N GLY A 410 20.91 -8.17 -15.26
CA GLY A 410 21.58 -9.30 -15.95
C GLY A 410 21.91 -9.11 -17.43
N GLU A 411 22.12 -7.87 -17.94
CA GLU A 411 22.84 -7.62 -19.21
C GLU A 411 24.28 -7.16 -18.98
#